data_f713dee616d0d263c2d47eb3226f8d0b
#
_entry.id   f713dee616d0d263c2d47eb3226f8d0b
#
_cell.length_a   1.000
_cell.length_b   1.000
_cell.length_c   1.000
_cell.angle_alpha   90.00
_cell.angle_beta   90.00
_cell.angle_gamma   90.00
#
_symmetry.space_group_name_H-M   'P 1'
#
loop_
_entity.id
_entity.type
_entity.pdbx_description
1 polymer ?
#
loop_
_entity_poly.entity_id
_entity_poly.type
_entity_poly.pdbx_seq_one_letter_code
_entity_poly.pdbx_strand_id
1 'polypeptide(L)'
;TSEELNYIIEHSESKAVLVENKYVFEKIKKHHNDLSLIVFLDNSMHNPDKNIYSFDKFLELGKESLNGKEDFAINKSKKLNNENIATIIYTSGTTGKPKGVVLTHGNILHNVRVLPDIIRLKSGDKLLSILPIWHIYERTISYVTAITGCFTAITNKRDLKIDFTEEKPDIFISVPAIWINIYNTVMKNIDRKGFISKVFAKTLIKGSIRYTRNLRYQNNLIYIIGDETKEEKIKYYQIGIFDYIFHKLAQKIIYKKIIELTGGRLRLTISGGGALPMYIEDFVEAAGINLVVGWGITETAPVVTLRSPYKNYRGTCGTPIPEVTIEIRDKKGKVCKDGVMGVCYIKGPNVFKEYYKDKE
;
A
#
# COMPACT_ATOMS: atom_id res chain seq x y z
N THR A 1 13.72 -16.16 7.10
CA THR A 1 14.55 -17.31 7.57
C THR A 1 14.89 -17.14 9.05
N SER A 2 15.32 -18.21 9.73
CA SER A 2 15.82 -18.12 11.12
C SER A 2 17.05 -17.23 11.21
N GLU A 3 17.90 -17.28 10.22
CA GLU A 3 19.14 -16.51 10.13
C GLU A 3 18.86 -14.98 10.09
N GLU A 4 17.92 -14.56 9.27
CA GLU A 4 17.48 -13.16 9.20
C GLU A 4 16.86 -12.66 10.50
N LEU A 5 15.99 -13.48 11.12
CA LEU A 5 15.34 -13.10 12.38
C LEU A 5 16.37 -12.94 13.51
N ASN A 6 17.33 -13.85 13.59
CA ASN A 6 18.41 -13.78 14.57
C ASN A 6 19.30 -12.55 14.33
N TYR A 7 19.67 -12.29 13.07
CA TYR A 7 20.40 -11.08 12.71
C TYR A 7 19.66 -9.82 13.13
N ILE A 8 18.34 -9.74 12.87
CA ILE A 8 17.55 -8.57 13.22
C ILE A 8 17.54 -8.35 14.74
N ILE A 9 17.36 -9.39 15.55
CA ILE A 9 17.35 -9.28 17.02
C ILE A 9 18.72 -8.79 17.54
N GLU A 10 19.79 -9.38 17.06
CA GLU A 10 21.16 -9.00 17.44
C GLU A 10 21.48 -7.57 17.01
N HIS A 11 21.25 -7.25 15.74
CA HIS A 11 21.58 -5.96 15.15
C HIS A 11 20.77 -4.81 15.76
N SER A 12 19.46 -5.04 16.01
CA SER A 12 18.58 -4.04 16.62
C SER A 12 18.77 -3.89 18.12
N GLU A 13 19.53 -4.78 18.77
CA GLU A 13 19.67 -4.84 20.23
C GLU A 13 18.33 -4.93 20.96
N SER A 14 17.38 -5.66 20.37
CA SER A 14 16.04 -5.81 20.91
C SER A 14 16.08 -6.44 22.29
N LYS A 15 15.35 -5.86 23.25
CA LYS A 15 15.23 -6.35 24.64
C LYS A 15 13.97 -7.16 24.83
N ALA A 16 12.98 -6.97 23.97
CA ALA A 16 11.69 -7.67 24.01
C ALA A 16 11.28 -8.10 22.61
N VAL A 17 10.56 -9.22 22.53
CA VAL A 17 9.94 -9.68 21.27
C VAL A 17 8.49 -10.06 21.50
N LEU A 18 7.65 -9.73 20.51
CA LEU A 18 6.32 -10.26 20.39
C LEU A 18 6.36 -11.30 19.26
N VAL A 19 5.98 -12.53 19.56
CA VAL A 19 5.96 -13.64 18.60
C VAL A 19 4.54 -14.09 18.35
N GLU A 20 4.23 -14.36 17.09
CA GLU A 20 2.88 -14.81 16.72
C GLU A 20 2.51 -16.12 17.41
N ASN A 21 3.44 -17.09 17.42
CA ASN A 21 3.20 -18.43 17.91
C ASN A 21 4.53 -19.18 18.22
N LYS A 22 4.38 -20.40 18.74
CA LYS A 22 5.51 -21.28 19.07
C LYS A 22 6.42 -21.57 17.86
N TYR A 23 5.87 -21.68 16.65
CA TYR A 23 6.67 -21.93 15.44
C TYR A 23 7.63 -20.77 15.14
N VAL A 24 7.19 -19.52 15.31
CA VAL A 24 8.06 -18.36 15.15
C VAL A 24 9.09 -18.28 16.26
N PHE A 25 8.69 -18.59 17.51
CA PHE A 25 9.60 -18.62 18.65
C PHE A 25 10.76 -19.61 18.48
N GLU A 26 10.50 -20.82 18.00
CA GLU A 26 11.56 -21.81 17.79
C GLU A 26 12.65 -21.32 16.82
N LYS A 27 12.33 -20.39 15.91
CA LYS A 27 13.32 -19.80 14.99
C LYS A 27 14.29 -18.83 15.67
N ILE A 28 13.91 -18.25 16.80
CA ILE A 28 14.69 -17.26 17.56
C ILE A 28 15.14 -17.80 18.93
N LYS A 29 14.92 -19.06 19.21
CA LYS A 29 15.11 -19.68 20.53
C LYS A 29 16.54 -19.52 21.09
N LYS A 30 17.55 -19.38 20.23
CA LYS A 30 18.94 -19.16 20.69
C LYS A 30 19.10 -17.84 21.46
N HIS A 31 18.24 -16.85 21.25
CA HIS A 31 18.29 -15.54 21.90
C HIS A 31 17.39 -15.42 23.12
N HIS A 32 16.70 -16.50 23.51
CA HIS A 32 15.70 -16.38 24.56
C HIS A 32 16.29 -15.93 25.91
N ASN A 33 17.55 -16.26 26.21
CA ASN A 33 18.22 -15.85 27.43
C ASN A 33 18.69 -14.38 27.40
N ASP A 34 18.82 -13.79 26.21
CA ASP A 34 19.26 -12.40 26.03
C ASP A 34 18.08 -11.41 26.03
N LEU A 35 16.86 -11.94 25.94
CA LEU A 35 15.64 -11.16 25.89
C LEU A 35 15.03 -10.99 27.28
N SER A 36 14.73 -9.76 27.66
CA SER A 36 14.10 -9.44 28.93
C SER A 36 12.61 -9.74 28.97
N LEU A 37 11.98 -9.92 27.79
CA LEU A 37 10.54 -10.17 27.65
C LEU A 37 10.23 -10.88 26.32
N ILE A 38 9.41 -11.91 26.41
CA ILE A 38 8.87 -12.62 25.25
C ILE A 38 7.35 -12.72 25.42
N VAL A 39 6.58 -12.23 24.45
CA VAL A 39 5.12 -12.27 24.48
C VAL A 39 4.58 -13.09 23.31
N PHE A 40 3.74 -14.09 23.61
CA PHE A 40 3.06 -14.92 22.61
C PHE A 40 1.69 -14.35 22.28
N LEU A 41 1.50 -13.90 21.05
CA LEU A 41 0.26 -13.27 20.61
C LEU A 41 -0.93 -14.24 20.53
N ASP A 42 -0.65 -15.53 20.29
CA ASP A 42 -1.66 -16.61 20.23
C ASP A 42 -1.98 -17.23 21.59
N ASN A 43 -1.46 -16.66 22.68
CA ASN A 43 -1.60 -17.16 24.06
C ASN A 43 -1.10 -18.61 24.30
N SER A 44 -0.35 -19.20 23.35
CA SER A 44 0.05 -20.61 23.40
C SER A 44 1.10 -20.94 24.45
N MET A 45 1.76 -19.95 25.05
CA MET A 45 2.79 -20.14 26.04
C MET A 45 2.78 -19.06 27.12
N HIS A 46 2.92 -19.48 28.39
CA HIS A 46 3.13 -18.61 29.54
C HIS A 46 4.09 -19.27 30.52
N ASN A 47 5.23 -18.66 30.80
CA ASN A 47 6.21 -19.11 31.79
C ASN A 47 6.97 -17.89 32.35
N PRO A 48 6.47 -17.28 33.44
CA PRO A 48 7.06 -16.06 34.01
C PRO A 48 8.50 -16.23 34.48
N ASP A 49 8.90 -17.41 34.94
CA ASP A 49 10.27 -17.70 35.39
C ASP A 49 11.30 -17.57 34.25
N LYS A 50 10.83 -17.65 33.00
CA LYS A 50 11.61 -17.45 31.77
C LYS A 50 11.30 -16.14 31.05
N ASN A 51 10.62 -15.20 31.71
CA ASN A 51 10.17 -13.95 31.10
C ASN A 51 9.28 -14.16 29.83
N ILE A 52 8.53 -15.27 29.79
CA ILE A 52 7.62 -15.62 28.71
C ILE A 52 6.18 -15.39 29.19
N TYR A 53 5.43 -14.60 28.46
CA TYR A 53 4.06 -14.25 28.80
C TYR A 53 3.11 -14.54 27.62
N SER A 54 1.91 -15.06 27.94
CA SER A 54 0.80 -14.99 27.00
C SER A 54 0.35 -13.55 26.82
N PHE A 55 -0.24 -13.21 25.69
CA PHE A 55 -0.67 -11.84 25.41
C PHE A 55 -1.70 -11.35 26.43
N ASP A 56 -2.67 -12.20 26.80
CA ASP A 56 -3.69 -11.84 27.79
C ASP A 56 -3.06 -11.54 29.16
N LYS A 57 -2.11 -12.37 29.62
CA LYS A 57 -1.42 -12.11 30.88
C LYS A 57 -0.55 -10.87 30.84
N PHE A 58 0.08 -10.59 29.71
CA PHE A 58 0.83 -9.36 29.51
C PHE A 58 -0.08 -8.12 29.58
N LEU A 59 -1.30 -8.20 29.03
CA LEU A 59 -2.29 -7.12 29.16
C LEU A 59 -2.78 -6.93 30.61
N GLU A 60 -2.98 -8.01 31.35
CA GLU A 60 -3.34 -7.93 32.79
C GLU A 60 -2.27 -7.20 33.59
N LEU A 61 -1.01 -7.60 33.43
CA LEU A 61 0.13 -6.93 34.08
C LEU A 61 0.22 -5.45 33.71
N GLY A 62 -0.07 -5.13 32.44
CA GLY A 62 -0.14 -3.74 31.99
C GLY A 62 -1.23 -2.95 32.68
N LYS A 63 -2.44 -3.50 32.85
CA LYS A 63 -3.55 -2.88 33.58
C LYS A 63 -3.20 -2.67 35.04
N GLU A 64 -2.64 -3.67 35.73
CA GLU A 64 -2.18 -3.57 37.10
C GLU A 64 -1.13 -2.47 37.28
N SER A 65 -0.15 -2.41 36.39
CA SER A 65 0.92 -1.40 36.40
C SER A 65 0.42 0.03 36.17
N LEU A 66 -0.68 0.20 35.44
CA LEU A 66 -1.30 1.50 35.15
C LEU A 66 -2.30 1.95 36.22
N ASN A 67 -2.61 1.12 37.19
CA ASN A 67 -3.55 1.48 38.25
C ASN A 67 -3.06 2.75 39.00
N GLY A 68 -3.89 3.80 39.02
CA GLY A 68 -3.52 5.13 39.52
C GLY A 68 -2.53 5.92 38.63
N LYS A 69 -2.32 5.47 37.40
CA LYS A 69 -1.42 6.12 36.41
C LYS A 69 -2.06 6.22 35.02
N GLU A 70 -3.35 6.51 34.97
CA GLU A 70 -4.16 6.52 33.73
C GLU A 70 -3.55 7.46 32.68
N ASP A 71 -2.92 8.54 33.11
CA ASP A 71 -2.26 9.52 32.23
C ASP A 71 -0.82 9.15 31.82
N PHE A 72 -0.32 7.96 32.19
CA PHE A 72 1.09 7.59 31.95
C PHE A 72 1.47 7.71 30.47
N ALA A 73 0.69 7.14 29.57
CA ALA A 73 0.95 7.18 28.15
C ALA A 73 0.90 8.62 27.59
N ILE A 74 -0.09 9.41 28.01
CA ILE A 74 -0.24 10.83 27.63
C ILE A 74 0.97 11.64 28.11
N ASN A 75 1.38 11.45 29.36
CA ASN A 75 2.53 12.17 29.91
C ASN A 75 3.88 11.77 29.27
N LYS A 76 4.01 10.51 28.85
CA LYS A 76 5.15 10.06 28.04
C LYS A 76 5.12 10.68 26.64
N SER A 77 3.97 10.69 25.98
CA SER A 77 3.85 11.24 24.62
C SER A 77 4.17 12.73 24.55
N LYS A 78 3.84 13.52 25.58
CA LYS A 78 4.19 14.95 25.68
C LYS A 78 5.71 15.24 25.65
N LYS A 79 6.54 14.23 25.97
CA LYS A 79 8.01 14.33 25.94
C LYS A 79 8.61 14.00 24.57
N LEU A 80 7.80 13.50 23.64
CA LEU A 80 8.24 13.15 22.29
C LEU A 80 8.17 14.36 21.36
N ASN A 81 9.09 14.40 20.42
CA ASN A 81 9.11 15.38 19.34
C ASN A 81 9.31 14.70 17.98
N ASN A 82 9.30 15.47 16.91
CA ASN A 82 9.41 14.96 15.55
C ASN A 82 10.73 14.23 15.27
N GLU A 83 11.80 14.55 15.99
CA GLU A 83 13.15 13.98 15.79
C GLU A 83 13.34 12.65 16.53
N ASN A 84 12.46 12.31 17.47
CA ASN A 84 12.55 11.03 18.16
C ASN A 84 12.29 9.88 17.19
N ILE A 85 13.07 8.80 17.35
CA ILE A 85 12.89 7.58 16.56
C ILE A 85 11.54 6.94 16.92
N ALA A 86 10.72 6.72 15.91
CA ALA A 86 9.43 6.05 16.04
C ALA A 86 9.55 4.55 15.80
N THR A 87 10.40 4.16 14.82
CA THR A 87 10.55 2.75 14.43
C THR A 87 11.81 2.53 13.61
N ILE A 88 12.31 1.29 13.64
CA ILE A 88 13.33 0.78 12.73
C ILE A 88 12.72 -0.35 11.94
N ILE A 89 12.66 -0.22 10.62
CA ILE A 89 12.06 -1.22 9.73
C ILE A 89 13.16 -1.87 8.91
N TYR A 90 13.30 -3.18 9.05
CA TYR A 90 14.28 -3.94 8.28
C TYR A 90 13.74 -4.27 6.88
N THR A 91 14.52 -3.90 5.87
CA THR A 91 14.24 -4.17 4.46
C THR A 91 15.31 -5.09 3.88
N SER A 92 14.94 -5.91 2.88
CA SER A 92 15.91 -6.71 2.13
C SER A 92 16.80 -5.76 1.31
N GLY A 93 18.00 -5.47 1.82
CA GLY A 93 18.98 -4.67 1.10
C GLY A 93 19.47 -5.35 -0.19
N THR A 94 19.96 -4.57 -1.14
CA THR A 94 20.58 -5.06 -2.38
C THR A 94 21.86 -5.85 -2.13
N THR A 95 22.43 -5.75 -0.95
CA THR A 95 23.70 -6.39 -0.50
C THR A 95 23.52 -7.73 0.21
N GLY A 96 22.30 -8.26 0.32
CA GLY A 96 21.99 -9.57 0.91
C GLY A 96 21.70 -9.58 2.41
N LYS A 97 22.17 -8.59 3.21
CA LYS A 97 21.76 -8.44 4.62
C LYS A 97 20.65 -7.40 4.76
N PRO A 98 19.63 -7.65 5.62
CA PRO A 98 18.61 -6.65 5.88
C PRO A 98 19.21 -5.35 6.46
N LYS A 99 18.78 -4.19 5.94
CA LYS A 99 19.13 -2.87 6.46
C LYS A 99 18.00 -2.30 7.32
N GLY A 100 18.33 -1.75 8.48
CA GLY A 100 17.36 -1.15 9.39
C GLY A 100 17.11 0.32 9.05
N VAL A 101 15.98 0.63 8.43
CA VAL A 101 15.57 1.99 8.09
C VAL A 101 15.06 2.70 9.34
N VAL A 102 15.74 3.75 9.78
CA VAL A 102 15.37 4.53 10.97
C VAL A 102 14.41 5.63 10.59
N LEU A 103 13.16 5.50 11.04
CA LEU A 103 12.11 6.50 10.83
C LEU A 103 11.78 7.24 12.12
N THR A 104 11.75 8.56 12.04
CA THR A 104 11.33 9.44 13.13
C THR A 104 9.81 9.64 13.14
N HIS A 105 9.27 10.15 14.24
CA HIS A 105 7.87 10.57 14.28
C HIS A 105 7.57 11.61 13.18
N GLY A 106 8.48 12.56 12.94
CA GLY A 106 8.33 13.58 11.91
C GLY A 106 8.20 13.00 10.50
N ASN A 107 9.02 11.98 10.15
CA ASN A 107 8.94 11.34 8.84
C ASN A 107 7.55 10.74 8.57
N ILE A 108 7.01 10.02 9.55
CA ILE A 108 5.69 9.37 9.44
C ILE A 108 4.57 10.42 9.44
N LEU A 109 4.62 11.37 10.38
CA LEU A 109 3.60 12.40 10.55
C LEU A 109 3.47 13.32 9.33
N HIS A 110 4.55 13.54 8.58
CA HIS A 110 4.47 14.29 7.33
C HIS A 110 3.49 13.61 6.35
N ASN A 111 3.67 12.31 6.07
CA ASN A 111 2.74 11.56 5.23
C ASN A 111 1.31 11.56 5.80
N VAL A 112 1.19 11.36 7.11
CA VAL A 112 -0.12 11.31 7.80
C VAL A 112 -0.88 12.62 7.66
N ARG A 113 -0.21 13.76 7.62
CA ARG A 113 -0.84 15.10 7.47
C ARG A 113 -1.26 15.40 6.04
N VAL A 114 -0.44 15.03 5.05
CA VAL A 114 -0.69 15.47 3.66
C VAL A 114 -1.57 14.51 2.85
N LEU A 115 -1.57 13.22 3.18
CA LEU A 115 -2.31 12.22 2.41
C LEU A 115 -3.84 12.40 2.45
N PRO A 116 -4.48 12.75 3.59
CA PRO A 116 -5.94 12.94 3.65
C PRO A 116 -6.46 13.90 2.60
N ASP A 117 -5.81 15.03 2.41
CA ASP A 117 -6.24 16.06 1.44
C ASP A 117 -6.06 15.58 0.00
N ILE A 118 -4.96 14.89 -0.31
CA ILE A 118 -4.69 14.39 -1.67
C ILE A 118 -5.75 13.39 -2.12
N ILE A 119 -6.13 12.46 -1.23
CA ILE A 119 -7.11 11.40 -1.52
C ILE A 119 -8.53 11.77 -1.08
N ARG A 120 -8.71 12.94 -0.52
CA ARG A 120 -9.98 13.48 0.00
C ARG A 120 -10.71 12.48 0.91
N LEU A 121 -10.01 12.05 1.95
CA LEU A 121 -10.62 11.28 3.02
C LEU A 121 -11.65 12.13 3.77
N LYS A 122 -12.74 11.48 4.17
CA LYS A 122 -13.79 12.11 4.97
C LYS A 122 -13.97 11.31 6.24
N SER A 123 -14.27 12.00 7.34
CA SER A 123 -14.71 11.33 8.56
C SER A 123 -15.90 10.42 8.26
N GLY A 124 -15.85 9.20 8.75
CA GLY A 124 -16.85 8.17 8.48
C GLY A 124 -16.62 7.34 7.22
N ASP A 125 -15.64 7.65 6.35
CA ASP A 125 -15.25 6.76 5.26
C ASP A 125 -14.81 5.40 5.84
N LYS A 126 -15.21 4.31 5.17
CA LYS A 126 -14.80 2.96 5.54
C LYS A 126 -13.66 2.49 4.63
N LEU A 127 -12.53 2.13 5.24
CA LEU A 127 -11.39 1.54 4.56
C LEU A 127 -11.35 0.04 4.82
N LEU A 128 -11.00 -0.73 3.79
CA LEU A 128 -10.66 -2.14 3.94
C LEU A 128 -9.14 -2.29 3.88
N SER A 129 -8.56 -2.83 4.96
CA SER A 129 -7.12 -3.01 5.16
C SER A 129 -6.75 -4.48 4.99
N ILE A 130 -5.78 -4.77 4.12
CA ILE A 130 -5.29 -6.13 3.84
C ILE A 130 -3.78 -6.25 3.95
N LEU A 131 -3.09 -5.13 4.01
CA LEU A 131 -1.63 -5.13 3.99
C LEU A 131 -1.06 -5.42 5.39
N PRO A 132 0.16 -5.98 5.48
CA PRO A 132 0.77 -6.25 6.77
C PRO A 132 1.07 -4.97 7.55
N ILE A 133 0.62 -4.88 8.80
CA ILE A 133 0.79 -3.70 9.66
C ILE A 133 2.25 -3.39 9.98
N TRP A 134 3.15 -4.36 9.88
CA TRP A 134 4.59 -4.14 10.03
C TRP A 134 5.24 -3.46 8.83
N HIS A 135 4.57 -3.41 7.69
CA HIS A 135 5.01 -2.63 6.53
C HIS A 135 4.60 -1.18 6.70
N ILE A 136 5.54 -0.25 6.47
CA ILE A 136 5.29 1.20 6.68
C ILE A 136 4.09 1.72 5.89
N TYR A 137 3.77 1.14 4.75
CA TYR A 137 2.61 1.53 3.94
C TYR A 137 1.30 1.35 4.71
N GLU A 138 1.05 0.17 5.26
CA GLU A 138 -0.15 -0.08 6.05
C GLU A 138 -0.15 0.70 7.36
N ARG A 139 0.98 0.74 8.05
CA ARG A 139 1.11 1.48 9.30
C ARG A 139 0.78 2.97 9.12
N THR A 140 1.29 3.60 8.05
CA THR A 140 0.99 5.01 7.75
C THR A 140 -0.49 5.21 7.45
N ILE A 141 -1.11 4.33 6.68
CA ILE A 141 -2.55 4.39 6.39
C ILE A 141 -3.37 4.22 7.68
N SER A 142 -2.98 3.31 8.59
CA SER A 142 -3.66 3.16 9.89
C SER A 142 -3.63 4.45 10.72
N TYR A 143 -2.51 5.18 10.70
CA TYR A 143 -2.45 6.50 11.34
C TYR A 143 -3.29 7.54 10.61
N VAL A 144 -3.28 7.56 9.29
CA VAL A 144 -4.13 8.43 8.46
C VAL A 144 -5.61 8.22 8.78
N THR A 145 -6.07 6.96 8.86
CA THR A 145 -7.47 6.66 9.19
C THR A 145 -7.85 7.09 10.60
N ALA A 146 -6.93 6.91 11.56
CA ALA A 146 -7.15 7.31 12.95
C ALA A 146 -7.33 8.82 13.10
N ILE A 147 -6.48 9.65 12.45
CA ILE A 147 -6.58 11.11 12.57
C ILE A 147 -7.75 11.71 11.80
N THR A 148 -8.22 11.04 10.75
CA THR A 148 -9.34 11.51 9.93
C THR A 148 -10.71 11.05 10.41
N GLY A 149 -10.77 10.18 11.44
CA GLY A 149 -12.02 9.61 11.94
C GLY A 149 -12.68 8.65 10.93
N CYS A 150 -11.87 7.92 10.19
CA CYS A 150 -12.34 6.86 9.28
C CYS A 150 -12.51 5.54 10.05
N PHE A 151 -13.35 4.66 9.52
CA PHE A 151 -13.43 3.28 9.97
C PHE A 151 -12.44 2.40 9.20
N THR A 152 -11.76 1.50 9.91
CA THR A 152 -10.89 0.50 9.27
C THR A 152 -11.40 -0.90 9.57
N ALA A 153 -11.81 -1.62 8.53
CA ALA A 153 -12.05 -3.05 8.59
C ALA A 153 -10.77 -3.80 8.18
N ILE A 154 -10.35 -4.77 8.99
CA ILE A 154 -9.13 -5.55 8.71
C ILE A 154 -9.54 -6.87 8.08
N THR A 155 -8.90 -7.22 6.98
CA THR A 155 -9.15 -8.47 6.25
C THR A 155 -7.85 -9.22 5.96
N ASN A 156 -7.99 -10.41 5.40
CA ASN A 156 -6.89 -11.23 4.89
C ASN A 156 -7.21 -11.75 3.48
N LYS A 157 -6.24 -12.41 2.84
CA LYS A 157 -6.41 -12.91 1.46
C LYS A 157 -7.55 -13.93 1.31
N ARG A 158 -7.86 -14.70 2.35
CA ARG A 158 -8.88 -15.74 2.33
C ARG A 158 -10.28 -15.12 2.36
N ASP A 159 -10.46 -14.16 3.24
CA ASP A 159 -11.77 -13.60 3.57
C ASP A 159 -12.08 -12.34 2.75
N LEU A 160 -11.10 -11.78 2.03
CA LEU A 160 -11.21 -10.53 1.27
C LEU A 160 -12.51 -10.38 0.46
N LYS A 161 -12.95 -11.45 -0.20
CA LYS A 161 -14.18 -11.42 -1.02
C LYS A 161 -15.43 -11.27 -0.17
N ILE A 162 -15.47 -11.93 0.99
CA ILE A 162 -16.58 -11.88 1.94
C ILE A 162 -16.63 -10.49 2.55
N ASP A 163 -15.50 -10.03 3.05
CA ASP A 163 -15.37 -8.75 3.73
C ASP A 163 -15.67 -7.56 2.82
N PHE A 164 -15.32 -7.62 1.54
CA PHE A 164 -15.79 -6.61 0.57
C PHE A 164 -17.31 -6.50 0.52
N THR A 165 -18.01 -7.63 0.55
CA THR A 165 -19.46 -7.67 0.42
C THR A 165 -20.15 -7.25 1.73
N GLU A 166 -19.60 -7.62 2.87
CA GLU A 166 -20.14 -7.32 4.20
C GLU A 166 -19.81 -5.88 4.60
N GLU A 167 -18.55 -5.50 4.49
CA GLU A 167 -18.04 -4.20 4.93
C GLU A 167 -18.37 -3.06 3.97
N LYS A 168 -18.52 -3.34 2.67
CA LYS A 168 -18.83 -2.36 1.61
C LYS A 168 -17.96 -1.10 1.72
N PRO A 169 -16.62 -1.23 1.60
CA PRO A 169 -15.72 -0.13 1.82
C PRO A 169 -15.89 0.99 0.78
N ASP A 170 -15.65 2.23 1.21
CA ASP A 170 -15.56 3.40 0.34
C ASP A 170 -14.18 3.49 -0.33
N ILE A 171 -13.15 3.01 0.39
CA ILE A 171 -11.75 3.07 -0.04
C ILE A 171 -11.07 1.72 0.20
N PHE A 172 -10.23 1.33 -0.75
CA PHE A 172 -9.42 0.13 -0.63
C PHE A 172 -7.95 0.41 -0.93
N ILE A 173 -7.09 0.14 0.04
CA ILE A 173 -5.64 0.27 -0.09
C ILE A 173 -5.06 -1.11 -0.43
N SER A 174 -4.26 -1.17 -1.49
CA SER A 174 -3.91 -2.45 -2.09
C SER A 174 -2.52 -2.48 -2.73
N VAL A 175 -2.16 -3.65 -3.21
CA VAL A 175 -0.96 -3.90 -4.03
C VAL A 175 -1.36 -4.48 -5.40
N PRO A 176 -0.50 -4.37 -6.43
CA PRO A 176 -0.81 -4.85 -7.78
C PRO A 176 -1.29 -6.29 -7.87
N ALA A 177 -0.73 -7.17 -7.04
CA ALA A 177 -1.08 -8.60 -7.03
C ALA A 177 -2.58 -8.87 -6.84
N ILE A 178 -3.29 -8.04 -6.08
CA ILE A 178 -4.72 -8.20 -5.84
C ILE A 178 -5.50 -7.94 -7.13
N TRP A 179 -5.19 -6.86 -7.84
CA TRP A 179 -5.86 -6.49 -9.08
C TRP A 179 -5.56 -7.46 -10.22
N ILE A 180 -4.32 -7.96 -10.28
CA ILE A 180 -3.92 -9.02 -11.22
C ILE A 180 -4.74 -10.30 -10.95
N ASN A 181 -4.92 -10.68 -9.70
CA ASN A 181 -5.72 -11.85 -9.33
C ASN A 181 -7.20 -11.67 -9.67
N ILE A 182 -7.78 -10.50 -9.44
CA ILE A 182 -9.17 -10.18 -9.83
C ILE A 182 -9.32 -10.31 -11.34
N TYR A 183 -8.44 -9.67 -12.11
CA TYR A 183 -8.42 -9.75 -13.58
C TYR A 183 -8.33 -11.19 -14.06
N ASN A 184 -7.35 -11.95 -13.57
CA ASN A 184 -7.14 -13.34 -13.97
C ASN A 184 -8.35 -14.22 -13.64
N THR A 185 -8.99 -14.00 -12.51
CA THR A 185 -10.20 -14.73 -12.10
C THR A 185 -11.36 -14.44 -13.06
N VAL A 186 -11.57 -13.17 -13.43
CA VAL A 186 -12.58 -12.78 -14.41
C VAL A 186 -12.32 -13.42 -15.77
N MET A 187 -11.07 -13.33 -16.25
CA MET A 187 -10.70 -13.90 -17.55
C MET A 187 -10.83 -15.41 -17.58
N LYS A 188 -10.41 -16.11 -16.52
CA LYS A 188 -10.59 -17.56 -16.38
C LYS A 188 -12.06 -17.97 -16.40
N ASN A 189 -12.93 -17.19 -15.75
CA ASN A 189 -14.38 -17.46 -15.77
C ASN A 189 -15.00 -17.23 -17.16
N ILE A 190 -14.48 -16.26 -17.92
CA ILE A 190 -14.89 -16.03 -19.32
C ILE A 190 -14.39 -17.18 -20.23
N ASP A 191 -13.16 -17.64 -20.02
CA ASP A 191 -12.55 -18.72 -20.81
C ASP A 191 -13.26 -20.08 -20.65
N ARG A 192 -13.95 -20.29 -19.51
CA ARG A 192 -14.76 -21.50 -19.24
C ARG A 192 -16.14 -21.50 -19.93
N LYS A 193 -16.56 -20.37 -20.52
CA LYS A 193 -17.82 -20.28 -21.23
C LYS A 193 -17.74 -20.91 -22.63
N GLY A 194 -18.88 -21.26 -23.20
CA GLY A 194 -18.95 -21.71 -24.58
C GLY A 194 -18.35 -20.68 -25.54
N PHE A 195 -17.88 -21.14 -26.70
CA PHE A 195 -17.11 -20.36 -27.67
C PHE A 195 -17.72 -18.99 -27.99
N ILE A 196 -19.01 -18.96 -28.35
CA ILE A 196 -19.72 -17.72 -28.72
C ILE A 196 -19.73 -16.72 -27.56
N SER A 197 -20.12 -17.19 -26.37
CA SER A 197 -20.18 -16.34 -25.17
C SER A 197 -18.80 -15.81 -24.75
N LYS A 198 -17.75 -16.62 -24.94
CA LYS A 198 -16.35 -16.23 -24.69
C LYS A 198 -15.91 -15.14 -25.64
N VAL A 199 -16.11 -15.33 -26.96
CA VAL A 199 -15.75 -14.34 -27.98
C VAL A 199 -16.50 -13.03 -27.74
N PHE A 200 -17.81 -13.10 -27.50
CA PHE A 200 -18.65 -11.94 -27.21
C PHE A 200 -18.14 -11.17 -25.97
N ALA A 201 -17.89 -11.84 -24.84
CA ALA A 201 -17.40 -11.19 -23.64
C ALA A 201 -16.03 -10.52 -23.83
N LYS A 202 -15.10 -11.18 -24.53
CA LYS A 202 -13.79 -10.60 -24.85
C LYS A 202 -13.89 -9.40 -25.79
N THR A 203 -14.81 -9.41 -26.73
CA THR A 203 -15.08 -8.27 -27.63
C THR A 203 -15.62 -7.08 -26.86
N LEU A 204 -16.57 -7.29 -25.94
CA LEU A 204 -17.08 -6.23 -25.07
C LEU A 204 -15.99 -5.61 -24.21
N ILE A 205 -15.13 -6.42 -23.59
CA ILE A 205 -14.02 -5.92 -22.77
C ILE A 205 -13.04 -5.10 -23.62
N LYS A 206 -12.64 -5.60 -24.79
CA LYS A 206 -11.72 -4.88 -25.68
C LYS A 206 -12.29 -3.53 -26.14
N GLY A 207 -13.55 -3.48 -26.55
CA GLY A 207 -14.22 -2.24 -26.94
C GLY A 207 -14.36 -1.27 -25.78
N SER A 208 -14.69 -1.78 -24.59
CA SER A 208 -14.77 -0.99 -23.37
C SER A 208 -13.44 -0.35 -22.98
N ILE A 209 -12.37 -1.12 -23.07
CA ILE A 209 -11.00 -0.62 -22.80
C ILE A 209 -10.61 0.45 -23.82
N ARG A 210 -10.89 0.24 -25.12
CA ARG A 210 -10.62 1.27 -26.13
C ARG A 210 -11.39 2.56 -25.85
N TYR A 211 -12.66 2.44 -25.50
CA TYR A 211 -13.49 3.59 -25.17
C TYR A 211 -12.89 4.41 -24.01
N THR A 212 -12.58 3.78 -22.86
CA THR A 212 -12.01 4.49 -21.71
C THR A 212 -10.62 5.05 -21.95
N ARG A 213 -9.77 4.32 -22.70
CA ARG A 213 -8.44 4.80 -23.10
C ARG A 213 -8.54 6.03 -24.02
N ASN A 214 -9.44 6.01 -25.02
CA ASN A 214 -9.65 7.15 -25.91
C ASN A 214 -10.16 8.38 -25.16
N LEU A 215 -11.06 8.20 -24.17
CA LEU A 215 -11.46 9.28 -23.28
C LEU A 215 -10.27 9.90 -22.53
N ARG A 216 -9.32 9.09 -22.09
CA ARG A 216 -8.11 9.59 -21.42
C ARG A 216 -7.22 10.38 -22.34
N TYR A 217 -7.05 9.93 -23.58
CA TYR A 217 -6.32 10.70 -24.60
C TYR A 217 -6.99 12.05 -24.86
N GLN A 218 -8.30 12.08 -25.06
CA GLN A 218 -9.06 13.32 -25.28
C GLN A 218 -8.90 14.31 -24.12
N ASN A 219 -8.82 13.82 -22.89
CA ASN A 219 -8.68 14.64 -21.70
C ASN A 219 -7.22 14.88 -21.27
N ASN A 220 -6.24 14.46 -22.06
CA ASN A 220 -4.81 14.52 -21.72
C ASN A 220 -4.48 13.89 -20.35
N LEU A 221 -5.06 12.74 -20.04
CA LEU A 221 -4.89 12.03 -18.77
C LEU A 221 -4.11 10.71 -18.90
N ILE A 222 -3.32 10.57 -19.95
CA ILE A 222 -2.45 9.43 -20.17
C ILE A 222 -1.09 9.88 -20.72
N TYR A 223 -0.03 9.23 -20.27
CA TYR A 223 1.34 9.38 -20.75
C TYR A 223 1.93 8.02 -21.03
N ILE A 224 2.52 7.85 -22.22
CA ILE A 224 3.20 6.62 -22.62
C ILE A 224 4.62 7.00 -23.04
N ILE A 225 5.63 6.38 -22.44
CA ILE A 225 7.05 6.63 -22.75
C ILE A 225 7.32 6.11 -24.17
N GLY A 226 7.95 6.93 -24.99
CA GLY A 226 8.30 6.58 -26.38
C GLY A 226 7.16 6.77 -27.35
N ASP A 227 6.09 7.41 -26.93
CA ASP A 227 4.91 7.61 -27.75
C ASP A 227 5.06 8.75 -28.76
N GLU A 228 4.98 8.40 -29.94
CA GLU A 228 4.00 8.64 -31.03
C GLU A 228 3.91 10.08 -31.48
N THR A 229 4.09 10.23 -32.76
CA THR A 229 3.87 11.48 -33.52
C THR A 229 2.45 11.99 -33.30
N LYS A 230 2.27 13.30 -33.45
CA LYS A 230 0.99 13.98 -33.26
C LYS A 230 -0.16 13.39 -34.12
N GLU A 231 0.20 12.73 -35.21
CA GLU A 231 -0.72 12.10 -36.20
C GLU A 231 -1.24 10.74 -35.70
N GLU A 232 -0.39 9.93 -35.05
CA GLU A 232 -0.85 8.68 -34.43
C GLU A 232 -1.78 8.94 -33.24
N LYS A 233 -1.56 10.01 -32.46
CA LYS A 233 -2.47 10.45 -31.41
C LYS A 233 -3.88 10.74 -31.95
N ILE A 234 -4.02 11.41 -33.11
CA ILE A 234 -5.32 11.75 -33.70
C ILE A 234 -6.13 10.48 -34.02
N LYS A 235 -5.49 9.40 -34.43
CA LYS A 235 -6.16 8.11 -34.70
C LYS A 235 -6.76 7.45 -33.44
N TYR A 236 -6.14 7.63 -32.30
CA TYR A 236 -6.64 7.14 -31.02
C TYR A 236 -7.74 8.03 -30.40
N TYR A 237 -7.85 9.30 -30.81
CA TYR A 237 -8.87 10.23 -30.29
C TYR A 237 -10.30 9.99 -30.80
N GLN A 238 -10.48 9.16 -31.83
CA GLN A 238 -11.80 8.86 -32.35
C GLN A 238 -12.49 7.80 -31.47
N ILE A 239 -13.46 8.23 -30.69
CA ILE A 239 -14.35 7.32 -29.98
C ILE A 239 -15.34 6.76 -30.98
N GLY A 240 -15.16 5.48 -31.36
CA GLY A 240 -16.13 4.77 -32.18
C GLY A 240 -17.43 4.56 -31.44
N ILE A 241 -18.57 4.76 -32.14
CA ILE A 241 -19.90 4.50 -31.55
C ILE A 241 -20.04 3.06 -31.03
N PHE A 242 -19.41 2.12 -31.70
CA PHE A 242 -19.39 0.71 -31.28
C PHE A 242 -18.63 0.51 -29.96
N ASP A 243 -17.53 1.23 -29.73
CA ASP A 243 -16.76 1.14 -28.49
C ASP A 243 -17.59 1.67 -27.32
N TYR A 244 -18.35 2.74 -27.52
CA TYR A 244 -19.31 3.23 -26.52
C TYR A 244 -20.39 2.20 -26.22
N ILE A 245 -21.02 1.60 -27.25
CA ILE A 245 -22.03 0.56 -27.10
C ILE A 245 -21.46 -0.65 -26.36
N PHE A 246 -20.26 -1.11 -26.73
CA PHE A 246 -19.58 -2.22 -26.07
C PHE A 246 -19.25 -1.89 -24.61
N HIS A 247 -18.83 -0.66 -24.33
CA HIS A 247 -18.61 -0.22 -22.95
C HIS A 247 -19.91 -0.30 -22.12
N LYS A 248 -21.02 0.23 -22.63
CA LYS A 248 -22.31 0.17 -21.94
C LYS A 248 -22.80 -1.26 -21.71
N LEU A 249 -22.61 -2.14 -22.68
CA LEU A 249 -22.94 -3.56 -22.54
C LEU A 249 -22.01 -4.27 -21.55
N ALA A 250 -20.71 -3.99 -21.61
CA ALA A 250 -19.73 -4.54 -20.67
C ALA A 250 -20.05 -4.13 -19.23
N GLN A 251 -20.45 -2.87 -19.00
CA GLN A 251 -20.88 -2.38 -17.69
C GLN A 251 -22.04 -3.22 -17.11
N LYS A 252 -23.03 -3.51 -17.91
CA LYS A 252 -24.20 -4.27 -17.47
C LYS A 252 -23.95 -5.78 -17.29
N ILE A 253 -23.17 -6.38 -18.20
CA ILE A 253 -23.06 -7.85 -18.28
C ILE A 253 -21.83 -8.39 -17.53
N ILE A 254 -20.72 -7.65 -17.53
CA ILE A 254 -19.44 -8.12 -17.02
C ILE A 254 -19.04 -7.37 -15.74
N TYR A 255 -18.99 -6.06 -15.82
CA TYR A 255 -18.42 -5.24 -14.76
C TYR A 255 -19.35 -5.06 -13.56
N LYS A 256 -20.67 -5.16 -13.75
CA LYS A 256 -21.63 -5.14 -12.65
C LYS A 256 -21.25 -6.13 -11.53
N LYS A 257 -20.86 -7.36 -11.92
CA LYS A 257 -20.42 -8.39 -10.96
C LYS A 257 -19.13 -8.01 -10.23
N ILE A 258 -18.21 -7.29 -10.88
CA ILE A 258 -16.97 -6.83 -10.25
C ILE A 258 -17.29 -5.76 -9.22
N ILE A 259 -18.14 -4.80 -9.59
CA ILE A 259 -18.60 -3.74 -8.68
C ILE A 259 -19.31 -4.34 -7.45
N GLU A 260 -20.23 -5.29 -7.66
CA GLU A 260 -20.91 -5.98 -6.56
C GLU A 260 -19.95 -6.74 -5.65
N LEU A 261 -18.98 -7.45 -6.24
CA LEU A 261 -17.95 -8.18 -5.48
C LEU A 261 -16.98 -7.28 -4.71
N THR A 262 -16.87 -6.01 -5.08
CA THR A 262 -16.09 -5.00 -4.34
C THR A 262 -16.96 -4.15 -3.40
N GLY A 263 -18.16 -4.64 -3.06
CA GLY A 263 -19.06 -4.02 -2.08
C GLY A 263 -19.99 -2.94 -2.64
N GLY A 264 -19.87 -2.59 -3.93
CA GLY A 264 -20.75 -1.63 -4.61
C GLY A 264 -20.59 -0.15 -4.24
N ARG A 265 -19.74 0.18 -3.26
CA ARG A 265 -19.53 1.56 -2.75
C ARG A 265 -18.14 2.11 -2.99
N LEU A 266 -17.24 1.29 -3.53
CA LEU A 266 -15.84 1.62 -3.68
C LEU A 266 -15.65 2.84 -4.60
N ARG A 267 -15.37 4.01 -4.01
CA ARG A 267 -15.15 5.28 -4.73
C ARG A 267 -13.70 5.51 -5.14
N LEU A 268 -12.77 4.88 -4.42
CA LEU A 268 -11.33 5.02 -4.65
C LEU A 268 -10.59 3.76 -4.25
N THR A 269 -9.63 3.38 -5.07
CA THR A 269 -8.62 2.40 -4.65
C THR A 269 -7.23 2.90 -4.97
N ILE A 270 -6.28 2.58 -4.11
CA ILE A 270 -4.88 2.98 -4.24
C ILE A 270 -4.04 1.72 -4.35
N SER A 271 -3.21 1.65 -5.39
CA SER A 271 -2.24 0.57 -5.56
C SER A 271 -0.82 1.11 -5.37
N GLY A 272 -0.08 0.50 -4.45
CA GLY A 272 1.31 0.86 -4.16
C GLY A 272 2.17 -0.37 -3.90
N GLY A 273 3.45 -0.17 -3.58
CA GLY A 273 4.39 -1.25 -3.24
C GLY A 273 4.87 -2.10 -4.42
N GLY A 274 4.52 -1.73 -5.65
CA GLY A 274 4.98 -2.40 -6.87
C GLY A 274 4.39 -1.79 -8.12
N ALA A 275 4.97 -2.11 -9.28
CA ALA A 275 4.47 -1.64 -10.56
C ALA A 275 3.15 -2.32 -10.94
N LEU A 276 2.15 -1.53 -11.26
CA LEU A 276 0.86 -2.01 -11.76
C LEU A 276 0.90 -2.04 -13.30
N PRO A 277 0.68 -3.20 -13.94
CA PRO A 277 0.66 -3.28 -15.40
C PRO A 277 -0.46 -2.44 -16.00
N MET A 278 -0.17 -1.73 -17.10
CA MET A 278 -1.13 -0.84 -17.74
C MET A 278 -2.44 -1.53 -18.14
N TYR A 279 -2.37 -2.78 -18.63
CA TYR A 279 -3.58 -3.53 -19.03
C TYR A 279 -4.51 -3.84 -17.85
N ILE A 280 -3.97 -3.91 -16.61
CA ILE A 280 -4.76 -4.04 -15.39
C ILE A 280 -5.45 -2.72 -15.07
N GLU A 281 -4.72 -1.60 -15.17
CA GLU A 281 -5.31 -0.27 -15.00
C GLU A 281 -6.45 -0.04 -16.00
N ASP A 282 -6.24 -0.40 -17.27
CA ASP A 282 -7.25 -0.31 -18.33
C ASP A 282 -8.52 -1.09 -17.99
N PHE A 283 -8.36 -2.32 -17.50
CA PHE A 283 -9.46 -3.18 -17.14
C PHE A 283 -10.25 -2.66 -15.92
N VAL A 284 -9.54 -2.24 -14.88
CA VAL A 284 -10.14 -1.73 -13.64
C VAL A 284 -10.91 -0.44 -13.89
N GLU A 285 -10.35 0.45 -14.70
CA GLU A 285 -11.03 1.68 -15.10
C GLU A 285 -12.25 1.40 -16.00
N ALA A 286 -12.10 0.51 -16.98
CA ALA A 286 -13.22 0.10 -17.82
C ALA A 286 -14.36 -0.50 -16.98
N ALA A 287 -14.06 -1.12 -15.85
CA ALA A 287 -15.05 -1.58 -14.87
C ALA A 287 -15.71 -0.43 -14.08
N GLY A 288 -15.19 0.80 -14.18
CA GLY A 288 -15.73 1.97 -13.47
C GLY A 288 -15.14 2.18 -12.07
N ILE A 289 -14.04 1.50 -11.74
CA ILE A 289 -13.34 1.66 -10.46
C ILE A 289 -12.24 2.71 -10.62
N ASN A 290 -12.26 3.73 -9.76
CA ASN A 290 -11.23 4.76 -9.73
C ASN A 290 -9.99 4.21 -9.00
N LEU A 291 -9.01 3.76 -9.78
CA LEU A 291 -7.74 3.24 -9.27
C LEU A 291 -6.63 4.26 -9.52
N VAL A 292 -5.95 4.66 -8.46
CA VAL A 292 -4.76 5.51 -8.52
C VAL A 292 -3.51 4.73 -8.08
N VAL A 293 -2.36 5.18 -8.57
CA VAL A 293 -1.07 4.58 -8.21
C VAL A 293 -0.28 5.58 -7.37
N GLY A 294 0.32 5.07 -6.29
CA GLY A 294 1.33 5.77 -5.50
C GLY A 294 2.68 5.08 -5.59
N TRP A 295 3.75 5.86 -5.50
CA TRP A 295 5.11 5.36 -5.44
C TRP A 295 5.84 5.88 -4.21
N GLY A 296 6.68 5.02 -3.65
CA GLY A 296 7.53 5.32 -2.52
C GLY A 296 8.25 4.08 -2.02
N ILE A 297 9.07 4.26 -1.01
CA ILE A 297 9.92 3.23 -0.41
C ILE A 297 9.89 3.37 1.11
N THR A 298 10.41 2.40 1.83
CA THR A 298 10.45 2.43 3.30
C THR A 298 11.20 3.66 3.81
N GLU A 299 12.26 4.04 3.13
CA GLU A 299 13.12 5.21 3.42
C GLU A 299 12.41 6.56 3.26
N THR A 300 11.18 6.56 2.76
CA THR A 300 10.36 7.80 2.57
C THR A 300 9.03 7.78 3.34
N ALA A 301 8.85 6.88 4.26
CA ALA A 301 7.78 6.77 5.27
C ALA A 301 6.31 6.75 4.82
N PRO A 302 5.84 6.10 3.74
CA PRO A 302 6.53 5.56 2.59
C PRO A 302 6.37 6.41 1.33
N VAL A 303 5.41 7.36 1.25
CA VAL A 303 4.92 7.96 0.00
C VAL A 303 5.81 9.10 -0.46
N VAL A 304 6.17 9.06 -1.74
CA VAL A 304 6.90 10.14 -2.43
C VAL A 304 6.00 10.82 -3.46
N THR A 305 5.29 10.00 -4.26
CA THR A 305 4.35 10.50 -5.27
C THR A 305 3.03 9.77 -5.18
N LEU A 306 1.97 10.47 -5.56
CA LEU A 306 0.64 9.90 -5.64
C LEU A 306 -0.13 10.55 -6.80
N ARG A 307 -0.85 9.75 -7.60
CA ARG A 307 -1.79 10.29 -8.59
C ARG A 307 -3.01 10.87 -7.86
N SER A 308 -3.46 12.01 -8.32
CA SER A 308 -4.71 12.59 -7.81
C SER A 308 -5.92 11.75 -8.29
N PRO A 309 -6.88 11.39 -7.42
CA PRO A 309 -8.10 10.69 -7.82
C PRO A 309 -8.94 11.45 -8.87
N TYR A 310 -8.77 12.76 -8.96
CA TYR A 310 -9.53 13.65 -9.84
C TYR A 310 -8.78 14.04 -11.11
N LYS A 311 -7.45 13.91 -11.08
CA LYS A 311 -6.57 14.13 -12.23
C LYS A 311 -5.58 12.96 -12.31
N ASN A 312 -6.15 11.75 -12.48
CA ASN A 312 -5.40 10.50 -12.50
C ASN A 312 -4.63 10.38 -13.83
N TYR A 313 -3.38 10.86 -13.84
CA TYR A 313 -2.53 10.88 -15.04
C TYR A 313 -1.86 9.51 -15.21
N ARG A 314 -2.45 8.68 -16.06
CA ARG A 314 -2.02 7.29 -16.25
C ARG A 314 -0.65 7.22 -16.96
N GLY A 315 0.15 6.19 -16.65
CA GLY A 315 1.52 6.04 -17.18
C GLY A 315 2.57 6.77 -16.35
N THR A 316 2.16 7.46 -15.27
CA THR A 316 3.06 8.12 -14.31
C THR A 316 2.89 7.53 -12.91
N CYS A 317 3.78 7.87 -11.99
CA CYS A 317 3.62 7.58 -10.56
C CYS A 317 2.89 8.71 -9.81
N GLY A 318 2.40 9.72 -10.51
CA GLY A 318 1.77 10.90 -9.92
C GLY A 318 2.75 12.05 -9.67
N THR A 319 2.29 13.06 -8.96
CA THR A 319 3.09 14.22 -8.54
C THR A 319 3.72 13.98 -7.17
N PRO A 320 4.86 14.61 -6.85
CA PRO A 320 5.38 14.64 -5.50
C PRO A 320 4.31 15.11 -4.51
N ILE A 321 4.28 14.50 -3.33
CA ILE A 321 3.44 14.98 -2.23
C ILE A 321 3.99 16.34 -1.73
N PRO A 322 3.20 17.15 -1.04
CA PRO A 322 3.64 18.46 -0.53
C PRO A 322 4.97 18.39 0.20
N GLU A 323 5.82 19.41 0.04
CA GLU A 323 7.14 19.56 0.66
C GLU A 323 8.20 18.51 0.22
N VAL A 324 7.87 17.64 -0.75
CA VAL A 324 8.81 16.67 -1.30
C VAL A 324 9.29 17.11 -2.68
N THR A 325 10.60 17.12 -2.87
CA THR A 325 11.26 17.42 -4.14
C THR A 325 11.90 16.17 -4.71
N ILE A 326 11.78 16.00 -6.03
CA ILE A 326 12.39 14.90 -6.77
C ILE A 326 13.28 15.49 -7.86
N GLU A 327 14.49 14.99 -7.96
CA GLU A 327 15.40 15.27 -9.06
C GLU A 327 15.89 13.97 -9.70
N ILE A 328 15.89 13.92 -11.01
CA ILE A 328 16.49 12.81 -11.75
C ILE A 328 17.88 13.28 -12.20
N ARG A 329 18.92 12.57 -11.79
CA ARG A 329 20.31 12.92 -12.11
C ARG A 329 21.02 11.81 -12.87
N ASP A 330 21.90 12.22 -13.77
CA ASP A 330 22.78 11.30 -14.48
C ASP A 330 23.91 10.74 -13.59
N LYS A 331 24.74 9.86 -14.13
CA LYS A 331 25.89 9.26 -13.42
C LYS A 331 26.93 10.28 -12.95
N LYS A 332 26.91 11.50 -13.50
CA LYS A 332 27.80 12.62 -13.11
C LYS A 332 27.15 13.56 -12.09
N GLY A 333 25.93 13.23 -11.61
CA GLY A 333 25.20 14.03 -10.63
C GLY A 333 24.45 15.24 -11.24
N LYS A 334 24.49 15.44 -12.56
CA LYS A 334 23.79 16.54 -13.23
C LYS A 334 22.31 16.20 -13.41
N VAL A 335 21.43 17.17 -13.16
CA VAL A 335 19.99 17.03 -13.39
C VAL A 335 19.72 16.72 -14.86
N CYS A 336 18.98 15.66 -15.09
CA CYS A 336 18.57 15.22 -16.41
C CYS A 336 17.47 16.14 -16.98
N LYS A 337 17.40 16.23 -18.31
CA LYS A 337 16.24 16.82 -19.01
C LYS A 337 15.05 15.89 -18.88
N ASP A 338 13.85 16.45 -19.06
CA ASP A 338 12.61 15.67 -19.10
C ASP A 338 12.68 14.54 -20.12
N GLY A 339 12.16 13.36 -19.75
CA GLY A 339 12.19 12.15 -20.59
C GLY A 339 13.51 11.37 -20.53
N VAL A 340 14.54 11.84 -19.86
CA VAL A 340 15.82 11.14 -19.72
C VAL A 340 15.87 10.35 -18.41
N MET A 341 16.22 9.06 -18.50
CA MET A 341 16.38 8.19 -17.32
C MET A 341 17.63 8.56 -16.53
N GLY A 342 17.53 8.45 -15.19
CA GLY A 342 18.63 8.67 -14.28
C GLY A 342 18.34 8.11 -12.88
N VAL A 343 19.18 8.48 -11.93
CA VAL A 343 19.02 8.15 -10.50
C VAL A 343 18.04 9.15 -9.87
N CYS A 344 17.06 8.63 -9.16
CA CYS A 344 16.05 9.44 -8.47
C CYS A 344 16.60 9.91 -7.12
N TYR A 345 16.73 11.22 -6.95
CA TYR A 345 17.08 11.87 -5.70
C TYR A 345 15.83 12.48 -5.07
N ILE A 346 15.61 12.20 -3.80
CA ILE A 346 14.44 12.63 -3.06
C ILE A 346 14.87 13.47 -1.87
N LYS A 347 14.23 14.63 -1.69
CA LYS A 347 14.40 15.49 -0.54
C LYS A 347 13.03 15.86 0.02
N GLY A 348 12.86 15.71 1.33
CA GLY A 348 11.61 16.06 2.00
C GLY A 348 11.57 15.63 3.46
N PRO A 349 10.57 16.10 4.22
CA PRO A 349 10.41 15.75 5.63
C PRO A 349 10.11 14.27 5.87
N ASN A 350 9.63 13.57 4.85
CA ASN A 350 9.33 12.14 4.86
C ASN A 350 10.58 11.25 4.69
N VAL A 351 11.73 11.81 4.33
CA VAL A 351 12.96 11.04 4.11
C VAL A 351 13.52 10.58 5.45
N PHE A 352 13.86 9.31 5.55
CA PHE A 352 14.38 8.65 6.73
C PHE A 352 15.65 9.32 7.29
N LYS A 353 15.96 9.04 8.57
CA LYS A 353 17.08 9.64 9.21
C LYS A 353 18.42 9.03 8.75
N GLU A 354 18.49 7.71 8.79
CA GLU A 354 19.72 6.93 8.49
C GLU A 354 19.40 5.44 8.41
N TYR A 355 20.33 4.63 7.92
CA TYR A 355 20.33 3.20 8.17
C TYR A 355 20.96 2.92 9.53
N TYR A 356 20.26 2.14 10.36
CA TYR A 356 20.68 1.84 11.73
C TYR A 356 22.05 1.14 11.75
N LYS A 357 23.02 1.71 12.47
CA LYS A 357 24.40 1.22 12.57
C LYS A 357 25.12 0.99 11.22
N ASP A 358 24.68 1.63 10.15
CA ASP A 358 25.30 1.60 8.84
C ASP A 358 25.85 3.01 8.55
N LYS A 359 27.16 3.15 8.50
CA LYS A 359 27.85 4.45 8.35
C LYS A 359 28.25 4.77 6.90
N GLU A 360 27.88 3.88 5.94
CA GLU A 360 28.18 4.08 4.52
C GLU A 360 27.06 4.91 3.83
#